data_fb27ab325a013367e285c02d6d58597b
#
_entry.id   fb27ab325a013367e285c02d6d58597b
#
_cell.length_a   1.000
_cell.length_b   1.000
_cell.length_c   1.000
_cell.angle_alpha   90.00
_cell.angle_beta   90.00
_cell.angle_gamma   90.00
#
_symmetry.space_group_name_H-M   'P 1'
#
loop_
_entity.id
_entity.type
_entity.pdbx_description
1 polymer ?
#
loop_
_entity_poly.entity_id
_entity_poly.type
_entity_poly.pdbx_seq_one_letter_code
_entity_poly.pdbx_strand_id
1 'polypeptide(L)'
;IYSYLHSFYNYLKKEEYIEINPFRYVEKPTVSRIKSKDDVLSIPEINKLIDTLYKLNIRDKTIIVFLITTGCLLNELVSLKWKDLMVDDEDNYYVRLGKKKKERIVKLHPYCFRLIEEYRHYSLLPEVIMPTEDFVFTTQKSNYITDRNVRLIVRKALDLAGLSNYSAKDFRHSFAAISLRLGADEEDVKNQLGWSDKYYAIRYKYVLNFVDSQSVDYLIDNDEILINTK
;
A
#
# COMPACT_ATOMS: atom_id res chain seq x y z
N ILE A 1 8.24 2.59 23.03
CA ILE A 1 8.14 2.53 24.50
C ILE A 1 7.23 3.65 25.01
N TYR A 2 7.49 4.96 24.72
CA TYR A 2 6.65 6.07 25.18
C TYR A 2 5.15 5.85 25.00
N SER A 3 4.70 5.48 23.77
CA SER A 3 3.28 5.29 23.47
C SER A 3 2.62 4.19 24.31
N TYR A 4 3.32 3.11 24.58
CA TYR A 4 2.81 2.02 25.42
C TYR A 4 2.65 2.45 26.88
N LEU A 5 3.68 3.11 27.43
CA LEU A 5 3.63 3.61 28.80
C LEU A 5 2.56 4.70 28.96
N HIS A 6 2.48 5.65 28.03
CA HIS A 6 1.44 6.67 28.05
C HIS A 6 0.04 6.07 28.02
N SER A 7 -0.20 5.05 27.17
CA SER A 7 -1.50 4.33 27.11
C SER A 7 -1.78 3.55 28.38
N PHE A 8 -0.77 2.88 28.96
CA PHE A 8 -0.89 2.15 30.21
C PHE A 8 -1.28 3.08 31.38
N TYR A 9 -0.59 4.20 31.53
CA TYR A 9 -0.93 5.19 32.57
C TYR A 9 -2.27 5.88 32.34
N ASN A 10 -2.70 6.06 31.10
CA ASN A 10 -4.06 6.53 30.80
C ASN A 10 -5.12 5.49 31.21
N TYR A 11 -4.83 4.19 31.04
CA TYR A 11 -5.69 3.13 31.52
C TYR A 11 -5.79 3.16 33.06
N LEU A 12 -4.65 3.22 33.78
CA LEU A 12 -4.63 3.28 35.24
C LEU A 12 -5.39 4.50 35.77
N LYS A 13 -5.30 5.64 35.08
CA LYS A 13 -6.08 6.84 35.44
C LYS A 13 -7.57 6.63 35.19
N LYS A 14 -7.96 5.97 34.08
CA LYS A 14 -9.36 5.69 33.75
C LYS A 14 -10.00 4.75 34.78
N GLU A 15 -9.26 3.79 35.26
CA GLU A 15 -9.69 2.83 36.28
C GLU A 15 -9.45 3.34 37.73
N GLU A 16 -9.16 4.63 37.88
CA GLU A 16 -9.00 5.32 39.18
C GLU A 16 -7.85 4.79 40.07
N TYR A 17 -6.91 4.00 39.53
CA TYR A 17 -5.73 3.56 40.28
C TYR A 17 -4.72 4.70 40.55
N ILE A 18 -4.75 5.75 39.72
CA ILE A 18 -3.93 6.96 39.85
C ILE A 18 -4.75 8.20 39.48
N GLU A 19 -4.50 9.31 40.16
CA GLU A 19 -5.20 10.57 39.90
C GLU A 19 -4.67 11.28 38.64
N ILE A 20 -3.37 11.22 38.38
CA ILE A 20 -2.72 11.94 37.30
C ILE A 20 -1.80 10.99 36.51
N ASN A 21 -1.88 11.06 35.20
CA ASN A 21 -0.94 10.35 34.36
C ASN A 21 0.44 11.04 34.41
N PRO A 22 1.49 10.38 34.93
CA PRO A 22 2.84 10.97 35.04
C PRO A 22 3.44 11.36 33.68
N PHE A 23 3.01 10.72 32.58
CA PHE A 23 3.44 11.08 31.22
C PHE A 23 2.86 12.39 30.70
N ARG A 24 1.97 13.07 31.46
CA ARG A 24 1.49 14.42 31.11
C ARG A 24 2.64 15.43 31.04
N TYR A 25 3.67 15.21 31.83
CA TYR A 25 4.83 16.11 31.93
C TYR A 25 6.04 15.64 31.11
N VAL A 26 5.92 14.49 30.43
CA VAL A 26 6.99 13.96 29.58
C VAL A 26 6.70 14.36 28.15
N GLU A 27 7.58 15.15 27.56
CA GLU A 27 7.47 15.49 26.13
C GLU A 27 7.52 14.23 25.27
N LYS A 28 6.58 14.15 24.36
CA LYS A 28 6.56 13.03 23.39
C LYS A 28 7.81 13.11 22.51
N PRO A 29 8.68 12.09 22.53
CA PRO A 29 9.85 12.09 21.67
C PRO A 29 9.40 12.23 20.21
N THR A 30 9.78 13.35 19.58
CA THR A 30 9.61 13.54 18.14
C THR A 30 10.67 12.71 17.43
N VAL A 31 10.38 11.45 17.19
CA VAL A 31 11.19 10.64 16.28
C VAL A 31 10.82 11.06 14.87
N SER A 32 11.50 12.06 14.35
CA SER A 32 11.51 12.30 12.91
C SER A 32 12.31 11.16 12.26
N ARG A 33 11.68 10.01 12.04
CA ARG A 33 12.21 9.04 11.11
C ARG A 33 12.08 9.67 9.73
N ILE A 34 13.15 10.33 9.30
CA ILE A 34 13.38 10.56 7.89
C ILE A 34 13.39 9.16 7.29
N LYS A 35 12.46 8.86 6.38
CA LYS A 35 12.48 7.62 5.65
C LYS A 35 13.80 7.56 4.90
N SER A 36 14.50 6.45 5.04
CA SER A 36 15.73 6.22 4.29
C SER A 36 15.39 5.64 2.92
N LYS A 37 16.32 5.70 1.99
CA LYS A 37 16.26 4.99 0.71
C LYS A 37 15.98 3.50 0.91
N ASP A 38 16.49 2.91 1.98
CA ASP A 38 16.34 1.49 2.30
C ASP A 38 14.89 1.07 2.65
N ASP A 39 14.00 2.03 2.89
CA ASP A 39 12.56 1.79 3.13
C ASP A 39 11.73 1.85 1.83
N VAL A 40 12.35 2.09 0.66
CA VAL A 40 11.66 2.37 -0.61
C VAL A 40 12.28 1.55 -1.72
N LEU A 41 11.47 0.74 -2.41
CA LEU A 41 11.89 0.06 -3.63
C LEU A 41 12.07 1.09 -4.75
N SER A 42 13.17 1.01 -5.45
CA SER A 42 13.40 1.75 -6.68
C SER A 42 12.56 1.21 -7.84
N ILE A 43 12.42 1.97 -8.93
CA ILE A 43 11.71 1.52 -10.14
C ILE A 43 12.33 0.21 -10.70
N PRO A 44 13.66 0.06 -10.83
CA PRO A 44 14.26 -1.20 -11.27
C PRO A 44 13.93 -2.39 -10.33
N GLU A 45 13.86 -2.17 -9.01
CA GLU A 45 13.48 -3.24 -8.07
C GLU A 45 12.00 -3.61 -8.20
N ILE A 46 11.12 -2.64 -8.44
CA ILE A 46 9.71 -2.91 -8.74
C ILE A 46 9.58 -3.70 -10.04
N ASN A 47 10.29 -3.32 -11.10
CA ASN A 47 10.29 -4.07 -12.36
C ASN A 47 10.79 -5.52 -12.15
N LYS A 48 11.89 -5.69 -11.43
CA LYS A 48 12.41 -7.01 -11.05
C LYS A 48 11.38 -7.85 -10.27
N LEU A 49 10.62 -7.22 -9.37
CA LEU A 49 9.52 -7.89 -8.66
C LEU A 49 8.40 -8.30 -9.63
N ILE A 50 7.97 -7.39 -10.50
CA ILE A 50 6.91 -7.64 -11.50
C ILE A 50 7.30 -8.79 -12.44
N ASP A 51 8.56 -8.85 -12.89
CA ASP A 51 9.08 -9.91 -13.75
C ASP A 51 9.05 -11.30 -13.10
N THR A 52 8.95 -11.38 -11.78
CA THR A 52 8.86 -12.68 -11.08
C THR A 52 7.43 -13.12 -10.77
N LEU A 53 6.43 -12.26 -10.98
CA LEU A 53 5.04 -12.54 -10.59
C LEU A 53 4.39 -13.69 -11.37
N TYR A 54 4.92 -14.05 -12.54
CA TYR A 54 4.44 -15.23 -13.30
C TYR A 54 4.64 -16.55 -12.52
N LYS A 55 5.52 -16.58 -11.53
CA LYS A 55 5.76 -17.75 -10.65
C LYS A 55 4.72 -17.87 -9.53
N LEU A 56 3.85 -16.90 -9.37
CA LEU A 56 2.78 -16.89 -8.39
C LEU A 56 1.45 -17.33 -9.04
N ASN A 57 0.53 -17.87 -8.23
CA ASN A 57 -0.84 -18.05 -8.66
C ASN A 57 -1.55 -16.70 -8.88
N ILE A 58 -2.65 -16.69 -9.60
CA ILE A 58 -3.35 -15.46 -9.99
C ILE A 58 -3.76 -14.61 -8.79
N ARG A 59 -4.26 -15.19 -7.69
CA ARG A 59 -4.63 -14.47 -6.47
C ARG A 59 -3.43 -13.72 -5.88
N ASP A 60 -2.32 -14.43 -5.66
CA ASP A 60 -1.13 -13.88 -5.02
C ASP A 60 -0.50 -12.79 -5.89
N LYS A 61 -0.46 -13.00 -7.22
CA LYS A 61 -0.06 -11.99 -8.21
C LYS A 61 -0.94 -10.74 -8.11
N THR A 62 -2.26 -10.91 -8.09
CA THR A 62 -3.22 -9.80 -7.99
C THR A 62 -3.02 -9.01 -6.70
N ILE A 63 -2.81 -9.68 -5.55
CA ILE A 63 -2.53 -9.03 -4.27
C ILE A 63 -1.27 -8.15 -4.36
N ILE A 64 -0.18 -8.64 -4.94
CA ILE A 64 1.07 -7.88 -5.07
C ILE A 64 0.86 -6.65 -5.94
N VAL A 65 0.24 -6.82 -7.12
CA VAL A 65 -0.02 -5.70 -8.04
C VAL A 65 -0.96 -4.67 -7.38
N PHE A 66 -2.00 -5.12 -6.68
CA PHE A 66 -2.91 -4.23 -5.98
C PHE A 66 -2.19 -3.39 -4.92
N LEU A 67 -1.34 -3.99 -4.10
CA LEU A 67 -0.56 -3.28 -3.08
C LEU A 67 0.39 -2.23 -3.67
N ILE A 68 1.08 -2.58 -4.77
CA ILE A 68 2.03 -1.68 -5.43
C ILE A 68 1.32 -0.51 -6.10
N THR A 69 0.20 -0.77 -6.79
CA THR A 69 -0.48 0.25 -7.62
C THR A 69 -1.42 1.14 -6.83
N THR A 70 -1.88 0.72 -5.66
CA THR A 70 -2.79 1.54 -4.82
C THR A 70 -2.10 2.14 -3.59
N GLY A 71 -1.00 1.55 -3.13
CA GLY A 71 -0.36 1.91 -1.88
C GLY A 71 -1.25 1.70 -0.65
N CYS A 72 -2.29 0.86 -0.73
CA CYS A 72 -3.24 0.63 0.35
C CYS A 72 -2.58 -0.03 1.58
N LEU A 73 -3.26 0.05 2.71
CA LEU A 73 -2.88 -0.67 3.92
C LEU A 73 -3.29 -2.14 3.81
N LEU A 74 -2.57 -3.04 4.49
CA LEU A 74 -2.93 -4.47 4.50
C LEU A 74 -4.34 -4.72 5.03
N ASN A 75 -4.74 -3.97 6.09
CA ASN A 75 -6.09 -4.09 6.64
C ASN A 75 -7.19 -3.59 5.67
N GLU A 76 -6.87 -2.68 4.76
CA GLU A 76 -7.78 -2.24 3.70
C GLU A 76 -7.94 -3.36 2.65
N LEU A 77 -6.83 -3.95 2.21
CA LEU A 77 -6.84 -5.06 1.27
C LEU A 77 -7.61 -6.29 1.79
N VAL A 78 -7.35 -6.72 3.03
CA VAL A 78 -8.02 -7.91 3.60
C VAL A 78 -9.51 -7.69 3.87
N SER A 79 -9.95 -6.44 3.98
CA SER A 79 -11.35 -6.09 4.18
C SER A 79 -12.08 -5.71 2.89
N LEU A 80 -11.41 -5.76 1.73
CA LEU A 80 -11.96 -5.39 0.44
C LEU A 80 -13.08 -6.34 0.03
N LYS A 81 -14.22 -5.78 -0.39
CA LYS A 81 -15.39 -6.51 -0.87
C LYS A 81 -15.66 -6.22 -2.33
N TRP A 82 -16.37 -7.09 -3.00
CA TRP A 82 -16.73 -6.91 -4.42
C TRP A 82 -17.49 -5.62 -4.68
N LYS A 83 -18.35 -5.17 -3.76
CA LYS A 83 -19.08 -3.90 -3.85
C LYS A 83 -18.20 -2.66 -3.79
N ASP A 84 -16.97 -2.80 -3.34
CA ASP A 84 -16.03 -1.69 -3.22
C ASP A 84 -15.29 -1.41 -4.54
N LEU A 85 -15.43 -2.30 -5.52
CA LEU A 85 -14.91 -2.12 -6.88
C LEU A 85 -15.97 -1.42 -7.74
N MET A 86 -15.57 -0.38 -8.43
CA MET A 86 -16.46 0.46 -9.23
C MET A 86 -15.86 0.73 -10.60
N VAL A 87 -16.76 0.87 -11.57
CA VAL A 87 -16.43 1.28 -12.94
C VAL A 87 -17.35 2.45 -13.27
N ASP A 88 -16.82 3.51 -13.87
CA ASP A 88 -17.63 4.63 -14.36
C ASP A 88 -18.05 4.43 -15.84
N ASP A 89 -18.82 5.38 -16.35
CA ASP A 89 -19.36 5.30 -17.74
C ASP A 89 -18.26 5.47 -18.80
N GLU A 90 -17.04 5.84 -18.42
CA GLU A 90 -15.87 6.00 -19.29
C GLU A 90 -14.89 4.82 -19.19
N ASP A 91 -15.29 3.72 -18.56
CA ASP A 91 -14.45 2.55 -18.28
C ASP A 91 -13.22 2.84 -17.40
N ASN A 92 -13.30 3.87 -16.55
CA ASN A 92 -12.30 4.04 -15.50
C ASN A 92 -12.65 3.18 -14.28
N TYR A 93 -11.63 2.61 -13.70
CA TYR A 93 -11.75 1.68 -12.58
C TYR A 93 -11.37 2.35 -11.27
N TYR A 94 -12.16 2.11 -10.24
CA TYR A 94 -11.96 2.68 -8.91
C TYR A 94 -12.17 1.63 -7.83
N VAL A 95 -11.59 1.89 -6.67
CA VAL A 95 -11.80 1.10 -5.46
C VAL A 95 -12.07 2.00 -4.27
N ARG A 96 -13.05 1.63 -3.45
CA ARG A 96 -13.32 2.25 -2.17
C ARG A 96 -12.45 1.60 -1.11
N LEU A 97 -11.58 2.37 -0.46
CA LEU A 97 -10.67 1.93 0.59
C LEU A 97 -10.92 2.67 1.90
N GLY A 98 -10.60 2.01 3.01
CA GLY A 98 -10.78 2.57 4.35
C GLY A 98 -12.17 2.36 4.92
N LYS A 99 -12.44 2.97 6.06
CA LYS A 99 -13.74 2.90 6.75
C LYS A 99 -14.05 4.23 7.45
N LYS A 100 -15.33 4.60 7.49
CA LYS A 100 -15.82 5.81 8.19
C LYS A 100 -15.06 7.06 7.68
N LYS A 101 -14.52 7.87 8.62
CA LYS A 101 -13.80 9.12 8.31
C LYS A 101 -12.52 8.95 7.47
N LYS A 102 -12.04 7.72 7.26
CA LYS A 102 -10.85 7.39 6.45
C LYS A 102 -11.21 6.74 5.11
N GLU A 103 -12.51 6.71 4.79
CA GLU A 103 -12.97 6.20 3.50
C GLU A 103 -12.55 7.14 2.38
N ARG A 104 -12.09 6.57 1.28
CA ARG A 104 -11.69 7.27 0.08
C ARG A 104 -11.87 6.40 -1.15
N ILE A 105 -12.04 7.03 -2.28
CA ILE A 105 -12.08 6.40 -3.60
C ILE A 105 -10.73 6.60 -4.25
N VAL A 106 -10.16 5.50 -4.74
CA VAL A 106 -8.83 5.43 -5.35
C VAL A 106 -8.98 4.90 -6.76
N LYS A 107 -8.34 5.55 -7.73
CA LYS A 107 -8.31 5.06 -9.12
C LYS A 107 -7.46 3.80 -9.19
N LEU A 108 -7.97 2.77 -9.85
CA LEU A 108 -7.25 1.53 -10.16
C LEU A 108 -6.63 1.62 -11.55
N HIS A 109 -5.39 1.16 -11.67
CA HIS A 109 -4.80 0.95 -12.97
C HIS A 109 -5.55 -0.17 -13.73
N PRO A 110 -5.86 -0.03 -15.04
CA PRO A 110 -6.61 -1.04 -15.81
C PRO A 110 -6.00 -2.45 -15.73
N TYR A 111 -4.68 -2.55 -15.68
CA TYR A 111 -3.99 -3.84 -15.50
C TYR A 111 -4.32 -4.49 -14.15
N CYS A 112 -4.39 -3.71 -13.08
CA CYS A 112 -4.78 -4.23 -11.75
C CYS A 112 -6.22 -4.75 -11.76
N PHE A 113 -7.13 -4.00 -12.36
CA PHE A 113 -8.53 -4.39 -12.48
C PHE A 113 -8.67 -5.69 -13.30
N ARG A 114 -7.99 -5.80 -14.44
CA ARG A 114 -7.98 -7.04 -15.24
C ARG A 114 -7.49 -8.25 -14.44
N LEU A 115 -6.48 -8.11 -13.61
CA LEU A 115 -6.02 -9.20 -12.73
C LEU A 115 -7.07 -9.59 -11.68
N ILE A 116 -7.84 -8.63 -11.16
CA ILE A 116 -8.95 -8.91 -10.24
C ILE A 116 -10.04 -9.72 -10.95
N GLU A 117 -10.41 -9.35 -12.17
CA GLU A 117 -11.40 -10.08 -12.98
C GLU A 117 -10.89 -11.47 -13.41
N GLU A 118 -9.61 -11.57 -13.77
CA GLU A 118 -8.98 -12.86 -14.07
C GLU A 118 -8.99 -13.76 -12.83
N TYR A 119 -8.62 -13.22 -11.66
CA TYR A 119 -8.71 -13.96 -10.39
C TYR A 119 -10.15 -14.40 -10.10
N ARG A 120 -11.13 -13.52 -10.29
CA ARG A 120 -12.55 -13.84 -10.15
C ARG A 120 -12.94 -15.01 -11.05
N HIS A 121 -12.57 -14.95 -12.31
CA HIS A 121 -12.93 -15.96 -13.30
C HIS A 121 -12.31 -17.34 -13.00
N TYR A 122 -11.03 -17.39 -12.62
CA TYR A 122 -10.31 -18.65 -12.44
C TYR A 122 -10.39 -19.24 -11.04
N SER A 123 -10.63 -18.44 -10.02
CA SER A 123 -10.62 -18.88 -8.62
C SER A 123 -12.00 -19.07 -8.01
N LEU A 124 -12.99 -18.48 -8.64
CA LEU A 124 -14.38 -18.54 -8.22
C LEU A 124 -15.14 -19.19 -9.38
N LEU A 125 -15.85 -20.28 -9.12
CA LEU A 125 -16.63 -20.97 -10.15
C LEU A 125 -17.50 -19.96 -10.91
N PRO A 126 -17.44 -19.93 -12.25
CA PRO A 126 -18.10 -18.90 -13.06
C PRO A 126 -19.62 -18.81 -12.89
N GLU A 127 -20.24 -19.86 -12.37
CA GLU A 127 -21.70 -20.01 -12.22
C GLU A 127 -22.23 -19.41 -10.90
N VAL A 128 -21.34 -19.00 -9.98
CA VAL A 128 -21.78 -18.42 -8.70
C VAL A 128 -21.81 -16.91 -8.83
N ILE A 129 -23.01 -16.33 -8.80
CA ILE A 129 -23.19 -14.89 -8.60
C ILE A 129 -22.63 -14.59 -7.22
N MET A 130 -21.42 -14.00 -7.19
CA MET A 130 -20.77 -13.62 -5.93
C MET A 130 -21.60 -12.53 -5.25
N PRO A 131 -22.04 -12.74 -4.01
CA PRO A 131 -22.66 -11.67 -3.23
C PRO A 131 -21.71 -10.48 -3.18
N THR A 132 -22.22 -9.28 -3.46
CA THR A 132 -21.41 -8.04 -3.46
C THR A 132 -20.79 -7.76 -2.11
N GLU A 133 -21.33 -8.34 -1.04
CA GLU A 133 -20.82 -8.23 0.32
C GLU A 133 -19.66 -9.17 0.63
N ASP A 134 -19.35 -10.13 -0.24
CA ASP A 134 -18.25 -11.07 -0.03
C ASP A 134 -16.88 -10.40 -0.25
N PHE A 135 -15.89 -10.93 0.44
CA PHE A 135 -14.52 -10.46 0.32
C PHE A 135 -13.92 -10.82 -1.04
N VAL A 136 -13.16 -9.89 -1.61
CA VAL A 136 -12.46 -10.11 -2.88
C VAL A 136 -11.41 -11.21 -2.73
N PHE A 137 -10.60 -11.15 -1.68
CA PHE A 137 -9.52 -12.12 -1.48
C PHE A 137 -9.88 -13.15 -0.41
N THR A 138 -9.90 -14.40 -0.83
CA THR A 138 -10.28 -15.55 0.01
C THR A 138 -9.13 -16.56 0.13
N THR A 139 -9.29 -17.57 0.98
CA THR A 139 -8.39 -18.72 1.11
C THR A 139 -9.18 -20.01 0.91
N GLN A 140 -8.49 -21.13 0.70
CA GLN A 140 -9.17 -22.44 0.61
C GLN A 140 -9.93 -22.83 1.88
N LYS A 141 -9.58 -22.22 3.03
CA LYS A 141 -10.14 -22.56 4.35
C LYS A 141 -11.05 -21.47 4.92
N SER A 142 -11.14 -20.31 4.28
CA SER A 142 -11.90 -19.17 4.78
C SER A 142 -12.35 -18.28 3.64
N ASN A 143 -13.52 -17.66 3.79
CA ASN A 143 -14.08 -16.67 2.87
C ASN A 143 -13.40 -15.29 2.94
N TYR A 144 -12.30 -15.18 3.68
CA TYR A 144 -11.44 -13.98 3.72
C TYR A 144 -9.98 -14.36 3.90
N ILE A 145 -9.10 -13.48 3.48
CA ILE A 145 -7.65 -13.58 3.71
C ILE A 145 -7.25 -12.76 4.94
N THR A 146 -6.26 -13.21 5.68
CA THR A 146 -5.75 -12.49 6.85
C THR A 146 -4.51 -11.66 6.52
N ASP A 147 -4.24 -10.63 7.33
CA ASP A 147 -3.02 -9.80 7.27
C ASP A 147 -1.74 -10.67 7.31
N ARG A 148 -1.74 -11.72 8.14
CA ARG A 148 -0.64 -12.69 8.20
C ARG A 148 -0.42 -13.41 6.86
N ASN A 149 -1.50 -13.88 6.22
CA ASN A 149 -1.40 -14.54 4.93
C ASN A 149 -0.85 -13.60 3.85
N VAL A 150 -1.32 -12.35 3.81
CA VAL A 150 -0.81 -11.35 2.86
C VAL A 150 0.67 -11.08 3.08
N ARG A 151 1.13 -10.98 4.34
CA ARG A 151 2.57 -10.82 4.63
C ARG A 151 3.41 -12.00 4.14
N LEU A 152 2.89 -13.22 4.24
CA LEU A 152 3.59 -14.41 3.72
C LEU A 152 3.66 -14.38 2.18
N ILE A 153 2.58 -13.97 1.51
CA ILE A 153 2.55 -13.81 0.05
C ILE A 153 3.58 -12.75 -0.39
N VAL A 154 3.58 -11.59 0.27
CA VAL A 154 4.55 -10.53 -0.02
C VAL A 154 5.97 -11.00 0.21
N ARG A 155 6.24 -11.69 1.32
CA ARG A 155 7.57 -12.25 1.60
C ARG A 155 8.00 -13.20 0.48
N LYS A 156 7.14 -14.15 0.09
CA LYS A 156 7.43 -15.07 -1.01
C LYS A 156 7.74 -14.34 -2.33
N ALA A 157 6.96 -13.31 -2.68
CA ALA A 157 7.19 -12.54 -3.89
C ALA A 157 8.53 -11.80 -3.86
N LEU A 158 8.85 -11.15 -2.74
CA LEU A 158 10.11 -10.44 -2.54
C LEU A 158 11.32 -11.40 -2.55
N ASP A 159 11.21 -12.57 -1.93
CA ASP A 159 12.27 -13.58 -1.93
C ASP A 159 12.54 -14.11 -3.35
N LEU A 160 11.48 -14.34 -4.15
CA LEU A 160 11.60 -14.73 -5.56
C LEU A 160 12.31 -13.68 -6.42
N ALA A 161 12.14 -12.41 -6.08
CA ALA A 161 12.80 -11.30 -6.74
C ALA A 161 14.20 -10.97 -6.17
N GLY A 162 14.64 -11.65 -5.11
CA GLY A 162 15.90 -11.34 -4.41
C GLY A 162 15.87 -9.98 -3.69
N LEU A 163 14.71 -9.62 -3.14
CA LEU A 163 14.42 -8.36 -2.45
C LEU A 163 13.99 -8.60 -1.00
N SER A 164 14.59 -9.57 -0.33
CA SER A 164 14.20 -10.06 1.01
C SER A 164 14.33 -9.03 2.14
N ASN A 165 15.05 -7.93 1.91
CA ASN A 165 15.20 -6.82 2.85
C ASN A 165 13.94 -5.94 2.97
N TYR A 166 13.03 -6.02 1.99
CA TYR A 166 11.77 -5.26 1.98
C TYR A 166 10.60 -6.03 2.60
N SER A 167 9.51 -5.34 2.83
CA SER A 167 8.28 -5.87 3.42
C SER A 167 7.03 -5.19 2.83
N ALA A 168 5.85 -5.68 3.18
CA ALA A 168 4.59 -5.14 2.67
C ALA A 168 4.38 -3.63 2.94
N LYS A 169 4.91 -3.09 4.04
CA LYS A 169 4.81 -1.65 4.32
C LYS A 169 5.63 -0.82 3.32
N ASP A 170 6.71 -1.41 2.79
CA ASP A 170 7.62 -0.69 1.92
C ASP A 170 7.03 -0.50 0.51
N PHE A 171 6.05 -1.30 0.09
CA PHE A 171 5.26 -1.05 -1.12
C PHE A 171 4.51 0.28 -1.05
N ARG A 172 3.90 0.59 0.10
CA ARG A 172 3.21 1.87 0.30
C ARG A 172 4.17 3.05 0.36
N HIS A 173 5.35 2.85 0.94
CA HIS A 173 6.41 3.86 0.94
C HIS A 173 6.93 4.11 -0.47
N SER A 174 7.13 3.03 -1.25
CA SER A 174 7.56 3.09 -2.65
C SER A 174 6.52 3.78 -3.52
N PHE A 175 5.23 3.45 -3.35
CA PHE A 175 4.15 4.14 -4.06
C PHE A 175 4.24 5.66 -3.84
N ALA A 176 4.35 6.12 -2.58
CA ALA A 176 4.44 7.54 -2.27
C ALA A 176 5.66 8.20 -2.92
N ALA A 177 6.83 7.60 -2.75
CA ALA A 177 8.09 8.17 -3.24
C ALA A 177 8.16 8.20 -4.77
N ILE A 178 7.75 7.12 -5.43
CA ILE A 178 7.76 7.01 -6.89
C ILE A 178 6.73 7.96 -7.51
N SER A 179 5.50 8.02 -6.97
CA SER A 179 4.48 8.93 -7.48
C SER A 179 4.94 10.39 -7.45
N LEU A 180 5.55 10.82 -6.34
CA LEU A 180 6.10 12.18 -6.22
C LEU A 180 7.29 12.41 -7.15
N ARG A 181 8.16 11.42 -7.34
CA ARG A 181 9.27 11.49 -8.31
C ARG A 181 8.76 11.65 -9.74
N LEU A 182 7.68 10.98 -10.09
CA LEU A 182 7.02 11.06 -11.39
C LEU A 182 6.16 12.32 -11.59
N GLY A 183 6.15 13.24 -10.61
CA GLY A 183 5.50 14.54 -10.72
C GLY A 183 4.06 14.60 -10.16
N ALA A 184 3.62 13.58 -9.43
CA ALA A 184 2.34 13.67 -8.72
C ALA A 184 2.37 14.77 -7.65
N ASP A 185 1.25 15.47 -7.49
CA ASP A 185 1.09 16.48 -6.44
C ASP A 185 1.04 15.84 -5.04
N GLU A 186 1.57 16.53 -4.05
CA GLU A 186 1.59 16.05 -2.65
C GLU A 186 0.17 15.86 -2.09
N GLU A 187 -0.78 16.68 -2.53
CA GLU A 187 -2.18 16.57 -2.12
C GLU A 187 -2.83 15.32 -2.72
N ASP A 188 -2.53 15.01 -3.99
CA ASP A 188 -3.01 13.79 -4.65
C ASP A 188 -2.48 12.54 -3.97
N VAL A 189 -1.18 12.49 -3.68
CA VAL A 189 -0.56 11.37 -2.96
C VAL A 189 -1.13 11.24 -1.55
N LYS A 190 -1.34 12.34 -0.84
CA LYS A 190 -1.99 12.36 0.47
C LYS A 190 -3.41 11.77 0.38
N ASN A 191 -4.21 12.20 -0.59
CA ASN A 191 -5.60 11.76 -0.78
C ASN A 191 -5.64 10.27 -1.16
N GLN A 192 -4.80 9.86 -2.11
CA GLN A 192 -4.66 8.47 -2.54
C GLN A 192 -4.31 7.55 -1.35
N LEU A 193 -3.39 7.98 -0.49
CA LEU A 193 -2.95 7.19 0.65
C LEU A 193 -3.82 7.39 1.91
N GLY A 194 -4.76 8.35 1.91
CA GLY A 194 -5.61 8.65 3.06
C GLY A 194 -4.83 9.19 4.27
N TRP A 195 -3.82 10.01 4.01
CA TRP A 195 -3.10 10.73 5.06
C TRP A 195 -3.86 11.97 5.51
N SER A 196 -3.74 12.32 6.78
CA SER A 196 -4.40 13.50 7.35
C SER A 196 -3.72 14.82 6.96
N ASP A 197 -2.44 14.77 6.58
CA ASP A 197 -1.63 15.95 6.31
C ASP A 197 -0.68 15.67 5.14
N LYS A 198 -0.57 16.63 4.20
CA LYS A 198 0.38 16.60 3.08
C LYS A 198 1.84 16.57 3.51
N TYR A 199 2.14 17.00 4.74
CA TYR A 199 3.49 16.91 5.30
C TYR A 199 4.04 15.48 5.29
N TYR A 200 3.15 14.47 5.38
CA TYR A 200 3.57 13.08 5.24
C TYR A 200 4.06 12.77 3.81
N ALA A 201 3.44 13.36 2.77
CA ALA A 201 3.88 13.21 1.39
C ALA A 201 5.21 13.93 1.14
N ILE A 202 5.34 15.16 1.59
CA ILE A 202 6.56 15.97 1.42
C ILE A 202 7.83 15.23 1.89
N ARG A 203 7.73 14.41 2.93
CA ARG A 203 8.85 13.60 3.41
C ARG A 203 9.41 12.64 2.36
N TYR A 204 8.54 12.12 1.47
CA TYR A 204 8.96 11.18 0.44
C TYR A 204 9.56 11.87 -0.78
N LYS A 205 9.23 13.12 -1.04
CA LYS A 205 9.82 13.91 -2.12
C LYS A 205 11.35 13.98 -2.01
N TYR A 206 11.87 14.00 -0.80
CA TYR A 206 13.32 14.09 -0.55
C TYR A 206 14.00 12.72 -0.46
N VAL A 207 13.27 11.63 -0.25
CA VAL A 207 13.85 10.29 -0.07
C VAL A 207 14.52 9.79 -1.34
N LEU A 208 13.91 10.01 -2.50
CA LEU A 208 14.47 9.60 -3.80
C LEU A 208 15.35 10.69 -4.44
N ASN A 209 15.07 11.97 -4.16
CA ASN A 209 15.85 13.07 -4.71
C ASN A 209 17.26 13.19 -4.09
N PHE A 210 17.50 12.63 -2.91
CA PHE A 210 18.78 12.74 -2.23
C PHE A 210 19.87 11.81 -2.78
N VAL A 211 19.54 10.87 -3.66
CA VAL A 211 20.46 9.80 -4.09
C VAL A 211 20.79 9.82 -5.57
N ASP A 212 19.92 10.37 -6.41
CA ASP A 212 20.08 10.37 -7.87
C ASP A 212 20.18 11.78 -8.49
N SER A 213 20.35 12.82 -7.70
CA SER A 213 20.39 14.19 -8.23
C SER A 213 21.78 14.60 -8.70
N GLN A 214 22.25 13.98 -9.73
CA GLN A 214 23.02 14.71 -10.70
C GLN A 214 22.03 15.16 -11.79
N SER A 215 21.85 16.46 -11.91
CA SER A 215 20.82 17.10 -12.75
C SER A 215 20.91 16.76 -14.25
N VAL A 216 21.90 16.01 -14.66
CA VAL A 216 22.13 15.54 -16.03
C VAL A 216 21.40 14.23 -16.30
N ASP A 217 21.25 13.35 -15.30
CA ASP A 217 20.60 12.04 -15.44
C ASP A 217 19.08 12.16 -15.60
N TYR A 218 18.51 13.27 -15.14
CA TYR A 218 17.07 13.54 -15.21
C TYR A 218 16.51 13.66 -16.64
N LEU A 219 17.37 14.00 -17.63
CA LEU A 219 16.94 14.17 -19.02
C LEU A 219 17.01 12.87 -19.81
N ILE A 220 17.79 11.90 -19.36
CA ILE A 220 17.99 10.62 -20.05
C ILE A 220 16.99 9.56 -19.55
N ASP A 221 16.69 9.55 -18.25
CA ASP A 221 15.79 8.55 -17.65
C ASP A 221 14.31 8.75 -18.05
N ASN A 222 13.90 9.95 -18.45
CA ASN A 222 12.52 10.20 -18.86
C ASN A 222 12.15 9.53 -20.20
N ASP A 223 13.10 9.33 -21.10
CA ASP A 223 12.85 8.68 -22.39
C ASP A 223 12.75 7.14 -22.25
N GLU A 224 13.50 6.52 -21.34
CA GLU A 224 13.42 5.07 -21.11
C GLU A 224 12.16 4.64 -20.36
N ILE A 225 11.63 5.47 -19.47
CA ILE A 225 10.39 5.19 -18.75
C ILE A 225 9.15 5.23 -19.66
N LEU A 226 9.17 6.07 -20.69
CA LEU A 226 8.06 6.21 -21.65
C LEU A 226 8.04 5.12 -22.73
N ILE A 227 9.15 4.44 -22.98
CA ILE A 227 9.27 3.40 -24.01
C ILE A 227 8.70 2.04 -23.54
N ASN A 228 8.69 1.77 -22.24
CA ASN A 228 8.22 0.49 -21.68
C ASN A 228 6.71 0.43 -21.35
N THR A 229 5.92 1.41 -21.78
CA THR A 229 4.46 1.44 -21.63
C THR A 229 3.68 1.07 -22.89
N LYS A 230 4.35 0.44 -23.88
CA LYS A 230 3.68 -0.13 -25.06
C LYS A 230 3.41 -1.60 -24.93
#